data_f916a36218edcb8dd36bd0d20db9ffde
#
_entry.id   f916a36218edcb8dd36bd0d20db9ffde
#
_cell.length_a   1.000
_cell.length_b   1.000
_cell.length_c   1.000
_cell.angle_alpha   90.00
_cell.angle_beta   90.00
_cell.angle_gamma   90.00
#
_symmetry.space_group_name_H-M   'P 1'
#
loop_
_entity.id
_entity.type
_entity.pdbx_description
1 polymer ?
#
loop_
_entity_poly.entity_id
_entity_poly.type
_entity_poly.pdbx_seq_one_letter_code
_entity_poly.pdbx_strand_id
1 'polypeptide(L)'
;MPDAPGEAASIAALLAGDAVLEEAATPDVLRDRGSQARVLHLATHAEFRPDNPLFSGLALSGAWLTTLDIFGLRLRASLVTLSACQTGRHVIGGGDEVLGLARAFLSAGAASLVLSLWAVEDRSTADFMRAFYGSLTQGSTKGAGLRHAQQQFIADASHAHPYYWAPFVLIGHTGSL
;
A
#
# COMPACT_ATOMS: atom_id res chain seq x y z
N MET A 1 9.73 -4.35 8.86
CA MET A 1 9.90 -3.01 8.25
C MET A 1 10.24 -2.01 9.37
N PRO A 2 11.51 -1.75 9.63
CA PRO A 2 11.89 -0.81 10.69
C PRO A 2 11.42 0.63 10.42
N ASP A 3 11.26 1.01 9.15
CA ASP A 3 10.86 2.37 8.75
C ASP A 3 9.35 2.55 8.56
N ALA A 4 8.52 1.50 8.71
CA ALA A 4 7.08 1.58 8.52
C ALA A 4 6.37 2.62 9.41
N PRO A 5 6.68 2.76 10.72
CA PRO A 5 6.07 3.81 11.54
C PRO A 5 6.43 5.21 11.05
N GLY A 6 7.69 5.42 10.62
CA GLY A 6 8.16 6.69 10.07
C GLY A 6 7.49 7.03 8.73
N GLU A 7 7.32 6.03 7.86
CA GLU A 7 6.59 6.18 6.60
C GLU A 7 5.14 6.57 6.87
N ALA A 8 4.42 5.81 7.70
CA ALA A 8 3.01 6.06 8.01
C ALA A 8 2.80 7.45 8.63
N ALA A 9 3.65 7.86 9.59
CA ALA A 9 3.59 9.19 10.20
C ALA A 9 3.84 10.31 9.18
N SER A 10 4.82 10.13 8.30
CA SER A 10 5.16 11.09 7.24
C SER A 10 4.00 11.27 6.25
N ILE A 11 3.36 10.18 5.83
CA ILE A 11 2.22 10.23 4.90
C ILE A 11 0.99 10.84 5.58
N ALA A 12 0.72 10.49 6.84
CA ALA A 12 -0.36 11.09 7.61
C ALA A 12 -0.19 12.62 7.72
N ALA A 13 1.03 13.10 8.02
CA ALA A 13 1.32 14.52 8.06
C ALA A 13 1.09 15.22 6.70
N LEU A 14 1.51 14.60 5.59
CA LEU A 14 1.30 15.14 4.23
C LEU A 14 -0.18 15.27 3.87
N LEU A 15 -1.01 14.34 4.32
CA LEU A 15 -2.43 14.28 4.00
C LEU A 15 -3.32 14.98 5.05
N ALA A 16 -2.74 15.58 6.08
CA ALA A 16 -3.44 16.09 7.27
C ALA A 16 -4.39 15.02 7.88
N GLY A 17 -3.92 13.79 7.91
CA GLY A 17 -4.63 12.62 8.42
C GLY A 17 -4.04 12.09 9.72
N ASP A 18 -4.57 10.97 10.17
CA ASP A 18 -4.12 10.28 11.39
C ASP A 18 -3.18 9.12 11.07
N ALA A 19 -2.12 8.96 11.83
CA ALA A 19 -1.30 7.75 11.86
C ALA A 19 -1.74 6.85 13.03
N VAL A 20 -2.05 5.59 12.71
CA VAL A 20 -2.29 4.54 13.71
C VAL A 20 -1.07 3.62 13.65
N LEU A 21 -0.30 3.60 14.73
CA LEU A 21 1.04 3.00 14.74
C LEU A 21 1.12 1.84 15.74
N GLU A 22 2.04 0.93 15.46
CA GLU A 22 2.48 -0.12 16.36
C GLU A 22 1.32 -0.92 16.97
N GLU A 23 1.24 -0.99 18.31
CA GLU A 23 0.24 -1.78 19.03
C GLU A 23 -1.21 -1.34 18.76
N ALA A 24 -1.43 -0.07 18.39
CA ALA A 24 -2.75 0.45 18.05
C ALA A 24 -3.24 0.02 16.65
N ALA A 25 -2.34 -0.42 15.77
CA ALA A 25 -2.66 -0.77 14.38
C ALA A 25 -3.27 -2.19 14.29
N THR A 26 -4.46 -2.38 14.82
CA THR A 26 -5.17 -3.66 14.87
C THR A 26 -6.18 -3.81 13.73
N PRO A 27 -6.60 -5.05 13.37
CA PRO A 27 -7.68 -5.26 12.41
C PRO A 27 -9.00 -4.59 12.80
N ASP A 28 -9.31 -4.51 14.09
CA ASP A 28 -10.54 -3.88 14.57
C ASP A 28 -10.54 -2.37 14.34
N VAL A 29 -9.42 -1.69 14.60
CA VAL A 29 -9.27 -0.27 14.27
C VAL A 29 -9.45 -0.01 12.78
N LEU A 30 -8.92 -0.91 11.91
CA LEU A 30 -9.14 -0.79 10.50
C LEU A 30 -10.61 -1.00 10.10
N ARG A 31 -11.32 -1.96 10.71
CA ARG A 31 -12.76 -2.17 10.49
C ARG A 31 -13.59 -0.95 10.89
N ASP A 32 -13.30 -0.38 12.03
CA ASP A 32 -14.06 0.75 12.60
C ASP A 32 -13.81 2.04 11.82
N ARG A 33 -12.54 2.37 11.57
CA ARG A 33 -12.13 3.66 10.98
C ARG A 33 -12.00 3.64 9.46
N GLY A 34 -11.69 2.47 8.88
CA GLY A 34 -11.44 2.32 7.44
C GLY A 34 -12.64 2.67 6.57
N SER A 35 -13.87 2.47 7.09
CA SER A 35 -15.12 2.81 6.37
C SER A 35 -15.29 4.31 6.13
N GLN A 36 -14.61 5.16 6.88
CA GLN A 36 -14.66 6.62 6.79
C GLN A 36 -13.43 7.23 6.13
N ALA A 37 -12.37 6.44 5.96
CA ALA A 37 -11.12 6.91 5.39
C ALA A 37 -11.24 7.10 3.87
N ARG A 38 -10.87 8.28 3.38
CA ARG A 38 -10.75 8.56 1.95
C ARG A 38 -9.48 7.97 1.35
N VAL A 39 -8.41 7.94 2.13
CA VAL A 39 -7.13 7.31 1.80
C VAL A 39 -6.74 6.39 2.95
N LEU A 40 -6.37 5.16 2.62
CA LEU A 40 -5.78 4.20 3.53
C LEU A 40 -4.36 3.89 3.06
N HIS A 41 -3.38 4.12 3.92
CA HIS A 41 -2.00 3.75 3.68
C HIS A 41 -1.58 2.69 4.69
N LEU A 42 -1.26 1.50 4.21
CA LEU A 42 -0.92 0.32 5.02
C LEU A 42 0.56 0.00 4.79
N ALA A 43 1.41 0.50 5.70
CA ALA A 43 2.84 0.20 5.73
C ALA A 43 3.09 -0.97 6.69
N THR A 44 3.15 -2.19 6.16
CA THR A 44 3.26 -3.41 6.97
C THR A 44 3.88 -4.56 6.20
N HIS A 45 4.02 -5.71 6.84
CA HIS A 45 4.42 -6.95 6.18
C HIS A 45 3.22 -7.66 5.54
N ALA A 46 3.43 -8.24 4.37
CA ALA A 46 2.47 -9.14 3.74
C ALA A 46 3.02 -10.57 3.70
N GLU A 47 2.17 -11.55 3.93
CA GLU A 47 2.45 -12.96 3.70
C GLU A 47 1.50 -13.49 2.63
N PHE A 48 2.08 -14.14 1.62
CA PHE A 48 1.33 -14.77 0.54
C PHE A 48 1.36 -16.30 0.72
N ARG A 49 0.18 -16.91 0.64
CA ARG A 49 -0.04 -18.34 0.79
C ARG A 49 -0.58 -18.93 -0.51
N PRO A 50 0.31 -19.43 -1.41
CA PRO A 50 -0.11 -19.99 -2.69
C PRO A 50 -1.02 -21.21 -2.55
N ASP A 51 -0.84 -21.97 -1.45
CA ASP A 51 -1.65 -23.13 -1.10
C ASP A 51 -3.10 -22.74 -0.71
N ASN A 52 -3.27 -21.57 -0.14
CA ASN A 52 -4.59 -21.04 0.24
C ASN A 52 -4.62 -19.51 0.19
N PRO A 53 -4.86 -18.89 -0.98
CA PRO A 53 -4.80 -17.45 -1.17
C PRO A 53 -5.75 -16.62 -0.29
N LEU A 54 -6.83 -17.20 0.22
CA LEU A 54 -7.74 -16.51 1.14
C LEU A 54 -7.10 -16.22 2.50
N PHE A 55 -6.08 -16.98 2.86
CA PHE A 55 -5.30 -16.76 4.11
C PHE A 55 -3.99 -16.00 3.86
N SER A 56 -3.71 -15.55 2.65
CA SER A 56 -2.77 -14.46 2.42
C SER A 56 -3.24 -13.21 3.15
N GLY A 57 -2.35 -12.39 3.67
CA GLY A 57 -2.79 -11.25 4.46
C GLY A 57 -1.69 -10.27 4.84
N LEU A 58 -2.09 -9.27 5.60
CA LEU A 58 -1.26 -8.20 6.12
C LEU A 58 -1.06 -8.38 7.61
N ALA A 59 0.17 -8.22 8.10
CA ALA A 59 0.49 -8.28 9.52
C ALA A 59 0.03 -6.99 10.19
N LEU A 60 -0.91 -7.10 11.11
CA LEU A 60 -1.32 -6.01 11.99
C LEU A 60 -1.02 -6.38 13.45
N SER A 61 -1.16 -5.43 14.36
CA SER A 61 -0.92 -5.71 15.76
C SER A 61 -1.91 -6.76 16.28
N GLY A 62 -1.37 -7.81 16.89
CA GLY A 62 -2.15 -8.89 17.50
C GLY A 62 -2.76 -9.91 16.54
N ALA A 63 -2.84 -9.63 15.23
CA ALA A 63 -3.42 -10.58 14.27
C ALA A 63 -3.05 -10.30 12.80
N TRP A 64 -3.27 -11.28 11.95
CA TRP A 64 -3.25 -11.12 10.50
C TRP A 64 -4.60 -10.61 10.00
N LEU A 65 -4.58 -9.61 9.12
CA LEU A 65 -5.73 -9.22 8.32
C LEU A 65 -5.69 -10.04 7.03
N THR A 66 -6.46 -11.11 6.99
CA THR A 66 -6.45 -12.04 5.85
C THR A 66 -7.21 -11.46 4.64
N THR A 67 -6.96 -12.02 3.45
CA THR A 67 -7.74 -11.71 2.24
C THR A 67 -9.24 -11.92 2.49
N LEU A 68 -9.61 -12.97 3.24
CA LEU A 68 -11.00 -13.23 3.62
C LEU A 68 -11.57 -12.13 4.51
N ASP A 69 -10.80 -11.64 5.49
CA ASP A 69 -11.22 -10.50 6.35
C ASP A 69 -11.40 -9.24 5.52
N ILE A 70 -10.51 -8.98 4.56
CA ILE A 70 -10.57 -7.80 3.68
C ILE A 70 -11.84 -7.81 2.84
N PHE A 71 -12.29 -8.96 2.32
CA PHE A 71 -13.58 -9.07 1.62
C PHE A 71 -14.77 -8.68 2.49
N GLY A 72 -14.66 -8.84 3.81
CA GLY A 72 -15.69 -8.45 4.79
C GLY A 72 -15.68 -6.96 5.15
N LEU A 73 -14.66 -6.19 4.76
CA LEU A 73 -14.60 -4.75 5.01
C LEU A 73 -15.63 -3.98 4.18
N ARG A 74 -16.00 -2.80 4.66
CA ARG A 74 -16.83 -1.84 3.93
C ARG A 74 -16.07 -0.53 3.82
N LEU A 75 -15.37 -0.35 2.71
CA LEU A 75 -14.54 0.82 2.46
C LEU A 75 -15.26 1.81 1.55
N ARG A 76 -14.90 3.09 1.68
CA ARG A 76 -15.25 4.16 0.74
C ARG A 76 -13.99 4.90 0.29
N ALA A 77 -12.87 4.20 0.34
CA ALA A 77 -11.56 4.77 0.06
C ALA A 77 -11.41 5.08 -1.43
N SER A 78 -11.03 6.31 -1.73
CA SER A 78 -10.59 6.71 -3.06
C SER A 78 -9.29 6.02 -3.45
N LEU A 79 -8.44 5.77 -2.45
CA LEU A 79 -7.14 5.12 -2.63
C LEU A 79 -6.80 4.25 -1.41
N VAL A 80 -6.39 3.03 -1.68
CA VAL A 80 -5.67 2.17 -0.72
C VAL A 80 -4.25 1.99 -1.23
N THR A 81 -3.26 2.23 -0.39
CA THR A 81 -1.85 1.95 -0.69
C THR A 81 -1.35 0.83 0.19
N LEU A 82 -0.82 -0.20 -0.45
CA LEU A 82 -0.16 -1.33 0.22
C LEU A 82 1.35 -1.16 0.07
N SER A 83 1.97 -0.47 1.03
CA SER A 83 3.41 -0.41 1.18
C SER A 83 3.86 -1.62 1.99
N ALA A 84 3.76 -2.79 1.39
CA ALA A 84 4.02 -4.05 2.05
C ALA A 84 5.17 -4.79 1.36
N CYS A 85 6.26 -4.98 2.09
CA CYS A 85 7.33 -5.88 1.65
C CYS A 85 6.95 -7.33 1.95
N GLN A 86 7.17 -8.24 1.02
CA GLN A 86 7.02 -9.67 1.28
C GLN A 86 8.00 -10.13 2.36
N THR A 87 7.49 -10.63 3.47
CA THR A 87 8.29 -11.39 4.44
C THR A 87 8.18 -12.87 4.09
N GLY A 88 9.16 -13.37 3.37
CA GLY A 88 9.22 -14.81 3.09
C GLY A 88 9.93 -15.12 1.79
N ARG A 89 10.86 -16.05 1.86
CA ARG A 89 11.71 -16.59 0.79
C ARG A 89 11.06 -16.57 -0.58
N HIS A 90 11.75 -15.92 -1.53
CA HIS A 90 11.67 -16.15 -2.98
C HIS A 90 10.49 -17.03 -3.45
N VAL A 91 9.29 -16.49 -3.45
CA VAL A 91 8.27 -17.05 -4.31
C VAL A 91 8.38 -16.30 -5.62
N ILE A 92 9.23 -16.84 -6.50
CA ILE A 92 9.10 -16.64 -7.95
C ILE A 92 7.82 -17.42 -8.32
N GLY A 93 6.69 -16.86 -8.03
CA GLY A 93 5.38 -17.45 -8.25
C GLY A 93 4.34 -16.37 -8.33
N GLY A 94 4.08 -15.95 -9.53
CA GLY A 94 2.87 -15.31 -10.00
C GLY A 94 2.35 -14.11 -9.22
N GLY A 95 2.16 -13.01 -9.92
CA GLY A 95 1.42 -11.84 -9.42
C GLY A 95 -0.05 -12.14 -9.04
N ASP A 96 -0.48 -13.39 -9.02
CA ASP A 96 -1.85 -13.80 -8.71
C ASP A 96 -2.23 -13.57 -7.25
N GLU A 97 -1.29 -13.74 -6.30
CA GLU A 97 -1.55 -13.53 -4.88
C GLU A 97 -1.69 -12.03 -4.55
N VAL A 98 -0.84 -11.20 -5.17
CA VAL A 98 -0.94 -9.74 -5.07
C VAL A 98 -2.27 -9.26 -5.67
N LEU A 99 -2.67 -9.87 -6.80
CA LEU A 99 -3.97 -9.62 -7.41
C LEU A 99 -5.13 -10.10 -6.53
N GLY A 100 -4.94 -11.15 -5.72
CA GLY A 100 -5.91 -11.61 -4.73
C GLY A 100 -6.22 -10.55 -3.68
N LEU A 101 -5.20 -9.95 -3.06
CA LEU A 101 -5.35 -8.82 -2.14
C LEU A 101 -5.97 -7.60 -2.83
N ALA A 102 -5.52 -7.29 -4.05
CA ALA A 102 -6.09 -6.17 -4.81
C ALA A 102 -7.59 -6.37 -5.07
N ARG A 103 -8.03 -7.55 -5.48
CA ARG A 103 -9.45 -7.89 -5.68
C ARG A 103 -10.24 -7.75 -4.39
N ALA A 104 -9.69 -8.19 -3.25
CA ALA A 104 -10.36 -8.09 -1.96
C ALA A 104 -10.62 -6.62 -1.58
N PHE A 105 -9.62 -5.74 -1.67
CA PHE A 105 -9.78 -4.32 -1.38
C PHE A 105 -10.75 -3.62 -2.34
N LEU A 106 -10.68 -3.90 -3.64
CA LEU A 106 -11.63 -3.35 -4.62
C LEU A 106 -13.06 -3.83 -4.33
N SER A 107 -13.26 -5.10 -4.02
CA SER A 107 -14.57 -5.65 -3.64
C SER A 107 -15.07 -5.06 -2.32
N ALA A 108 -14.19 -4.72 -1.40
CA ALA A 108 -14.52 -4.04 -0.14
C ALA A 108 -14.93 -2.57 -0.33
N GLY A 109 -14.76 -1.99 -1.53
CA GLY A 109 -15.21 -0.64 -1.88
C GLY A 109 -14.09 0.38 -2.09
N ALA A 110 -12.82 -0.04 -2.17
CA ALA A 110 -11.74 0.84 -2.61
C ALA A 110 -11.88 1.16 -4.10
N ALA A 111 -11.79 2.44 -4.49
CA ALA A 111 -11.85 2.83 -5.91
C ALA A 111 -10.55 2.53 -6.66
N SER A 112 -9.43 2.51 -5.95
CA SER A 112 -8.11 2.22 -6.51
C SER A 112 -7.13 1.74 -5.46
N LEU A 113 -6.10 1.02 -5.93
CA LEU A 113 -4.98 0.59 -5.12
C LEU A 113 -3.65 0.99 -5.76
N VAL A 114 -2.70 1.39 -4.92
CA VAL A 114 -1.28 1.38 -5.24
C VAL A 114 -0.62 0.28 -4.42
N LEU A 115 0.15 -0.57 -5.06
CA LEU A 115 0.83 -1.68 -4.42
C LEU A 115 2.19 -1.95 -5.09
N SER A 116 3.03 -2.73 -4.39
CA SER A 116 4.32 -3.17 -4.92
C SER A 116 4.25 -4.63 -5.37
N LEU A 117 4.75 -4.91 -6.58
CA LEU A 117 4.80 -6.27 -7.16
C LEU A 117 5.95 -7.12 -6.59
N TRP A 118 6.97 -6.50 -6.00
CA TRP A 118 8.07 -7.16 -5.31
C TRP A 118 8.59 -6.31 -4.15
N ALA A 119 9.37 -6.92 -3.28
CA ALA A 119 9.96 -6.24 -2.14
C ALA A 119 11.01 -5.22 -2.59
N VAL A 120 10.86 -3.99 -2.12
CA VAL A 120 11.81 -2.89 -2.27
C VAL A 120 12.35 -2.54 -0.88
N GLU A 121 13.52 -1.94 -0.81
CA GLU A 121 14.10 -1.45 0.43
C GLU A 121 13.16 -0.44 1.11
N ASP A 122 12.97 -0.58 2.43
CA ASP A 122 12.01 0.22 3.21
C ASP A 122 12.23 1.74 3.03
N ARG A 123 13.48 2.20 3.07
CA ARG A 123 13.81 3.62 2.95
C ARG A 123 13.45 4.19 1.57
N SER A 124 13.82 3.50 0.50
CA SER A 124 13.49 3.95 -0.87
C SER A 124 11.99 3.89 -1.12
N THR A 125 11.28 2.93 -0.52
CA THR A 125 9.81 2.87 -0.56
C THR A 125 9.19 4.09 0.12
N ALA A 126 9.65 4.47 1.31
CA ALA A 126 9.16 5.67 2.01
C ALA A 126 9.43 6.96 1.22
N ASP A 127 10.58 7.07 0.55
CA ASP A 127 10.91 8.20 -0.33
C ASP A 127 9.99 8.23 -1.56
N PHE A 128 9.73 7.08 -2.17
CA PHE A 128 8.80 6.95 -3.29
C PHE A 128 7.38 7.35 -2.90
N MET A 129 6.88 6.86 -1.77
CA MET A 129 5.55 7.20 -1.28
C MET A 129 5.42 8.69 -0.94
N ARG A 130 6.46 9.31 -0.38
CA ARG A 130 6.47 10.78 -0.17
C ARG A 130 6.37 11.55 -1.49
N ALA A 131 7.09 11.15 -2.53
CA ALA A 131 7.00 11.76 -3.85
C ALA A 131 5.60 11.58 -4.47
N PHE A 132 5.04 10.38 -4.37
CA PHE A 132 3.71 10.07 -4.86
C PHE A 132 2.64 10.93 -4.16
N TYR A 133 2.57 10.88 -2.83
CA TYR A 133 1.57 11.64 -2.07
C TYR A 133 1.79 13.15 -2.13
N GLY A 134 3.04 13.61 -2.18
CA GLY A 134 3.36 15.01 -2.40
C GLY A 134 2.78 15.54 -3.72
N SER A 135 2.80 14.73 -4.78
CA SER A 135 2.16 15.07 -6.05
C SER A 135 0.63 15.14 -5.94
N LEU A 136 0.02 14.22 -5.17
CA LEU A 136 -1.43 14.21 -4.96
C LEU A 136 -1.91 15.44 -4.17
N THR A 137 -1.16 15.87 -3.16
CA THR A 137 -1.49 17.09 -2.39
C THR A 137 -1.39 18.36 -3.21
N GLN A 138 -0.64 18.34 -4.31
CA GLN A 138 -0.56 19.42 -5.30
C GLN A 138 -1.65 19.35 -6.37
N GLY A 139 -2.63 18.45 -6.22
CA GLY A 139 -3.77 18.35 -7.12
C GLY A 139 -3.58 17.39 -8.32
N SER A 140 -2.48 16.63 -8.37
CA SER A 140 -2.31 15.61 -9.40
C SER A 140 -3.34 14.51 -9.27
N THR A 141 -3.72 13.89 -10.40
CA THR A 141 -4.46 12.61 -10.38
C THR A 141 -3.55 11.50 -9.87
N LYS A 142 -4.13 10.39 -9.40
CA LYS A 142 -3.40 9.22 -8.90
C LYS A 142 -2.44 8.65 -9.95
N GLY A 143 -2.89 8.54 -11.21
CA GLY A 143 -2.04 8.10 -12.31
C GLY A 143 -0.90 9.05 -12.62
N ALA A 144 -1.15 10.37 -12.62
CA ALA A 144 -0.12 11.39 -12.84
C ALA A 144 0.88 11.43 -11.68
N GLY A 145 0.40 11.32 -10.44
CA GLY A 145 1.25 11.30 -9.24
C GLY A 145 2.19 10.08 -9.21
N LEU A 146 1.67 8.89 -9.54
CA LEU A 146 2.50 7.69 -9.63
C LEU A 146 3.58 7.83 -10.70
N ARG A 147 3.19 8.28 -11.90
CA ARG A 147 4.14 8.55 -12.98
C ARG A 147 5.20 9.57 -12.57
N HIS A 148 4.81 10.63 -11.87
CA HIS A 148 5.74 11.66 -11.40
C HIS A 148 6.77 11.06 -10.42
N ALA A 149 6.34 10.29 -9.44
CA ALA A 149 7.23 9.61 -8.51
C ALA A 149 8.21 8.67 -9.24
N GLN A 150 7.73 7.88 -10.20
CA GLN A 150 8.57 7.03 -11.04
C GLN A 150 9.61 7.84 -11.83
N GLN A 151 9.22 8.96 -12.43
CA GLN A 151 10.13 9.82 -13.19
C GLN A 151 11.20 10.47 -12.31
N GLN A 152 10.87 10.87 -11.09
CA GLN A 152 11.84 11.36 -10.11
C GLN A 152 12.89 10.30 -9.78
N PHE A 153 12.47 9.05 -9.54
CA PHE A 153 13.37 7.94 -9.25
C PHE A 153 14.25 7.58 -10.46
N ILE A 154 13.71 7.58 -11.67
CA ILE A 154 14.48 7.36 -12.90
C ILE A 154 15.56 8.43 -13.07
N ALA A 155 15.29 9.68 -12.69
CA ALA A 155 16.23 10.78 -12.81
C ALA A 155 17.29 10.83 -11.69
N ASP A 156 17.04 10.16 -10.57
CA ASP A 156 17.98 10.07 -9.46
C ASP A 156 18.97 8.92 -9.67
N ALA A 157 20.25 9.23 -9.84
CA ALA A 157 21.29 8.23 -10.07
C ALA A 157 21.35 7.10 -9.01
N SER A 158 20.93 7.36 -7.78
CA SER A 158 20.92 6.38 -6.69
C SER A 158 19.72 5.41 -6.79
N HIS A 159 18.64 5.80 -7.46
CA HIS A 159 17.39 5.05 -7.58
C HIS A 159 16.96 4.75 -9.03
N ALA A 160 17.79 5.10 -10.02
CA ALA A 160 17.46 4.94 -11.45
C ALA A 160 17.20 3.49 -11.87
N HIS A 161 17.73 2.51 -11.14
CA HIS A 161 17.51 1.11 -11.45
C HIS A 161 16.02 0.74 -11.28
N PRO A 162 15.38 0.03 -12.25
CA PRO A 162 13.95 -0.30 -12.21
C PRO A 162 13.49 -1.04 -10.95
N TYR A 163 14.40 -1.70 -10.25
CA TYR A 163 14.14 -2.35 -8.96
C TYR A 163 13.41 -1.43 -7.97
N TYR A 164 13.75 -0.13 -7.94
CA TYR A 164 13.26 0.83 -6.95
C TYR A 164 11.92 1.48 -7.30
N TRP A 165 11.53 1.58 -8.57
CA TRP A 165 10.35 2.33 -9.00
C TRP A 165 9.35 1.51 -9.84
N ALA A 166 9.82 0.50 -10.58
CA ALA A 166 8.95 -0.26 -11.46
C ALA A 166 7.94 -1.19 -10.76
N PRO A 167 8.14 -1.66 -9.50
CA PRO A 167 7.15 -2.51 -8.86
C PRO A 167 5.87 -1.78 -8.49
N PHE A 168 5.90 -0.46 -8.33
CA PHE A 168 4.71 0.28 -7.91
C PHE A 168 3.72 0.43 -9.06
N VAL A 169 2.55 -0.16 -8.89
CA VAL A 169 1.47 -0.16 -9.87
C VAL A 169 0.19 0.39 -9.26
N LEU A 170 -0.61 1.05 -10.11
CA LEU A 170 -1.94 1.55 -9.77
C LEU A 170 -2.99 0.67 -10.45
N ILE A 171 -3.92 0.14 -9.68
CA ILE A 171 -5.06 -0.66 -10.15
C ILE A 171 -6.35 0.10 -9.83
N GLY A 172 -7.28 0.16 -10.78
CA GLY A 172 -8.57 0.82 -10.60
C GLY A 172 -8.60 2.25 -11.16
N HIS A 173 -9.33 3.15 -10.50
CA HIS A 173 -9.58 4.50 -10.97
C HIS A 173 -8.34 5.39 -10.85
N THR A 174 -7.88 5.97 -11.96
CA THR A 174 -6.63 6.75 -12.07
C THR A 174 -6.80 8.25 -11.81
N GLY A 175 -8.03 8.75 -11.66
CA GLY A 175 -8.35 10.16 -11.46
C GLY A 175 -7.94 10.72 -10.10
N SER A 176 -8.50 11.87 -9.72
CA SER A 176 -8.23 12.54 -8.44
C SER A 176 -8.65 11.69 -7.22
N LEU A 177 -8.13 12.05 -6.06
CA LEU A 177 -8.54 11.48 -4.77
C LEU A 177 -10.03 11.72 -4.50
#